data_eac6dfae5f4a612824cf68ce19773c60
#
_entry.id   eac6dfae5f4a612824cf68ce19773c60
#
_cell.length_a   1.000
_cell.length_b   1.000
_cell.length_c   1.000
_cell.angle_alpha   90.00
_cell.angle_beta   90.00
_cell.angle_gamma   90.00
#
_symmetry.space_group_name_H-M   'P 1'
#
loop_
_entity.id
_entity.type
_entity.pdbx_description
1 polymer ?
#
loop_
_entity_poly.entity_id
_entity_poly.type
_entity_poly.pdbx_seq_one_letter_code
_entity_poly.pdbx_strand_id
1 'polypeptide(L)'
;MNETIYECEVKKLFLRDATKRWEWVVMPVADAIRNGATEFRCKDRHGSVKLHGKHVAHGPAPHVEHKSRQDSEHCPAGFYFRQCPGRAARLSVQPVA
;
A
#
# COMPACT_ATOMS: atom_id res chain seq x y z
N MET A 1 12.94 14.63 -3.68
CA MET A 1 13.26 13.42 -2.92
C MET A 1 12.14 12.42 -3.08
N ASN A 2 12.45 11.24 -3.59
CA ASN A 2 11.44 10.21 -3.79
C ASN A 2 11.06 9.60 -2.46
N GLU A 3 9.78 9.66 -2.16
CA GLU A 3 9.25 9.06 -0.96
C GLU A 3 8.81 7.63 -1.29
N THR A 4 9.51 6.67 -0.71
CA THR A 4 9.26 5.27 -0.98
C THR A 4 8.35 4.70 0.11
N ILE A 5 7.31 3.99 -0.30
CA ILE A 5 6.36 3.38 0.61
C ILE A 5 6.79 1.93 0.84
N TYR A 6 7.24 1.62 2.04
CA TYR A 6 7.78 0.31 2.37
C TYR A 6 6.78 -0.63 3.04
N GLU A 7 5.60 -0.14 3.37
CA GLU A 7 4.55 -0.92 4.02
C GLU A 7 3.23 -0.80 3.26
N CYS A 8 2.41 -1.83 3.35
CA CYS A 8 1.07 -1.84 2.76
C CYS A 8 0.13 -2.64 3.66
N GLU A 9 -1.17 -2.53 3.41
CA GLU A 9 -2.15 -3.39 4.04
C GLU A 9 -2.42 -4.61 3.16
N VAL A 10 -2.44 -5.79 3.77
CA VAL A 10 -2.74 -7.06 3.10
C VAL A 10 -3.99 -7.66 3.74
N LYS A 11 -4.90 -8.14 2.90
CA LYS A 11 -6.12 -8.81 3.38
C LYS A 11 -5.79 -10.24 3.74
N LYS A 12 -6.00 -10.62 5.00
CA LYS A 12 -5.71 -11.96 5.49
C LYS A 12 -6.94 -12.60 6.11
N LEU A 13 -7.06 -13.90 5.93
CA LEU A 13 -8.12 -14.69 6.55
C LEU A 13 -7.64 -15.21 7.90
N PHE A 14 -8.39 -14.89 8.94
CA PHE A 14 -8.15 -15.40 10.29
C PHE A 14 -9.26 -16.37 10.67
N LEU A 15 -8.86 -17.45 11.34
CA LEU A 15 -9.78 -18.44 11.87
C LEU A 15 -9.77 -18.35 13.38
N ARG A 16 -10.91 -17.95 13.97
CA ARG A 16 -11.08 -17.87 15.42
C ARG A 16 -12.39 -18.52 15.82
N ASP A 17 -12.34 -19.43 16.81
CA ASP A 17 -13.52 -20.11 17.36
C ASP A 17 -14.44 -20.65 16.24
N ALA A 18 -13.85 -21.29 15.24
CA ALA A 18 -14.52 -21.84 14.06
C ALA A 18 -15.16 -20.75 13.15
N THR A 19 -14.88 -19.49 13.39
CA THR A 19 -15.38 -18.38 12.56
C THR A 19 -14.25 -17.86 11.66
N LYS A 20 -14.52 -17.76 10.37
CA LYS A 20 -13.60 -17.18 9.40
C LYS A 20 -13.82 -15.68 9.31
N ARG A 21 -12.74 -14.91 9.38
CA ARG A 21 -12.80 -13.45 9.32
C ARG A 21 -11.68 -12.90 8.46
N TRP A 22 -12.03 -12.01 7.54
CA TRP A 22 -11.06 -11.28 6.73
C TRP A 22 -10.68 -9.98 7.43
N GLU A 23 -9.38 -9.73 7.57
CA GLU A 23 -8.88 -8.50 8.20
C GLU A 23 -7.74 -7.92 7.39
N TRP A 24 -7.63 -6.59 7.39
CA TRP A 24 -6.49 -5.89 6.80
C TRP A 24 -5.37 -5.79 7.81
N VAL A 25 -4.16 -6.19 7.40
CA VAL A 25 -2.97 -6.21 8.27
C VAL A 25 -1.88 -5.39 7.60
N VAL A 26 -1.33 -4.43 8.33
CA VAL A 26 -0.17 -3.66 7.86
C VAL A 26 1.07 -4.53 7.97
N MET A 27 1.86 -4.60 6.90
CA MET A 27 3.11 -5.34 6.89
C MET A 27 4.10 -4.71 5.92
N PRO A 28 5.41 -4.99 6.10
CA PRO A 28 6.40 -4.58 5.12
C PRO A 28 6.11 -5.19 3.75
N VAL A 29 6.35 -4.43 2.69
CA VAL A 29 6.12 -4.91 1.33
C VAL A 29 6.92 -6.17 1.04
N ALA A 30 8.16 -6.27 1.59
CA ALA A 30 8.97 -7.47 1.44
C ALA A 30 8.26 -8.71 1.96
N ASP A 31 7.56 -8.60 3.10
CA ASP A 31 6.80 -9.71 3.67
C ASP A 31 5.57 -10.03 2.84
N ALA A 32 4.88 -9.01 2.32
CA ALA A 32 3.72 -9.20 1.45
C ALA A 32 4.11 -10.00 0.20
N ILE A 33 5.24 -9.67 -0.42
CA ILE A 33 5.75 -10.38 -1.59
C ILE A 33 6.12 -11.82 -1.22
N ARG A 34 6.85 -12.01 -0.11
CA ARG A 34 7.27 -13.33 0.35
C ARG A 34 6.09 -14.24 0.63
N ASN A 35 5.01 -13.69 1.16
CA ASN A 35 3.80 -14.44 1.48
C ASN A 35 2.88 -14.64 0.29
N GLY A 36 3.23 -14.12 -0.89
CA GLY A 36 2.41 -14.25 -2.09
C GLY A 36 1.09 -13.52 -2.00
N ALA A 37 1.06 -12.36 -1.37
CA ALA A 37 -0.16 -11.59 -1.19
C ALA A 37 -0.79 -11.23 -2.54
N THR A 38 -2.10 -11.44 -2.66
CA THR A 38 -2.86 -11.11 -3.87
C THR A 38 -3.82 -9.95 -3.66
N GLU A 39 -4.21 -9.67 -2.43
CA GLU A 39 -5.09 -8.55 -2.08
C GLU A 39 -4.37 -7.62 -1.13
N PHE A 40 -4.08 -6.41 -1.60
CA PHE A 40 -3.34 -5.41 -0.82
C PHE A 40 -3.77 -4.01 -1.25
N ARG A 41 -3.51 -3.03 -0.39
CA ARG A 41 -3.87 -1.63 -0.62
C ARG A 41 -2.94 -0.69 0.13
N CYS A 42 -2.99 0.61 -0.19
CA CYS A 42 -2.27 1.63 0.56
C CYS A 42 -2.77 1.65 2.01
N LYS A 43 -1.86 1.64 2.97
CA LYS A 43 -2.23 1.62 4.39
C LYS A 43 -2.84 2.92 4.88
N ASP A 44 -2.61 4.04 4.17
CA ASP A 44 -3.10 5.35 4.61
C ASP A 44 -4.48 5.69 4.08
N ARG A 45 -4.68 5.60 2.76
CA ARG A 45 -5.95 6.03 2.14
C ARG A 45 -6.62 4.93 1.32
N HIS A 46 -6.15 3.70 1.46
CA HIS A 46 -6.77 2.48 0.93
C HIS A 46 -6.86 2.39 -0.59
N GLY A 47 -6.07 3.20 -1.30
CA GLY A 47 -6.05 3.14 -2.76
C GLY A 47 -5.31 1.91 -3.28
N SER A 48 -5.60 1.54 -4.53
CA SER A 48 -4.88 0.48 -5.22
C SER A 48 -3.41 0.81 -5.35
N VAL A 49 -2.55 -0.17 -5.07
CA VAL A 49 -1.10 -0.02 -5.17
C VAL A 49 -0.51 -1.15 -5.97
N LYS A 50 0.69 -0.92 -6.49
CA LYS A 50 1.48 -1.91 -7.21
C LYS A 50 2.69 -2.26 -6.37
N LEU A 51 2.93 -3.56 -6.18
CA LEU A 51 4.08 -4.04 -5.42
C LEU A 51 5.31 -4.10 -6.32
N HIS A 52 6.42 -3.56 -5.84
CA HIS A 52 7.72 -3.64 -6.53
C HIS A 52 8.69 -4.42 -5.68
N GLY A 53 9.15 -5.56 -6.19
CA GLY A 53 10.19 -6.35 -5.55
C GLY A 53 11.57 -5.80 -5.86
N LYS A 54 12.58 -6.28 -5.14
CA LYS A 54 13.96 -5.94 -5.40
C LYS A 54 14.46 -6.80 -6.56
N HIS A 55 14.78 -6.16 -7.69
CA HIS A 55 15.17 -6.88 -8.90
C HIS A 55 16.69 -6.94 -9.13
N VAL A 56 17.46 -6.06 -8.48
CA VAL A 56 18.92 -6.02 -8.60
C VAL A 56 19.55 -5.85 -7.23
N ALA A 57 20.81 -6.28 -7.08
CA ALA A 57 21.51 -6.27 -5.80
C ALA A 57 21.56 -4.87 -5.16
N HIS A 58 21.70 -3.83 -5.96
CA HIS A 58 21.78 -2.46 -5.49
C HIS A 58 20.51 -1.65 -5.77
N GLY A 59 19.42 -2.35 -6.15
CA GLY A 59 18.14 -1.69 -6.38
C GLY A 59 17.44 -1.28 -5.10
N PRO A 60 16.36 -0.51 -5.20
CA PRO A 60 15.61 -0.11 -4.02
C PRO A 60 14.98 -1.31 -3.31
N ALA A 61 14.79 -1.19 -2.00
CA ALA A 61 14.08 -2.21 -1.22
C ALA A 61 12.65 -2.40 -1.76
N PRO A 62 12.03 -3.56 -1.49
CA PRO A 62 10.64 -3.77 -1.90
C PRO A 62 9.73 -2.66 -1.39
N HIS A 63 8.91 -2.14 -2.28
CA HIS A 63 8.06 -0.97 -1.98
C HIS A 63 6.78 -1.02 -2.83
N VAL A 64 5.87 -0.09 -2.58
CA VAL A 64 4.64 0.05 -3.37
C VAL A 64 4.53 1.43 -3.99
N GLU A 65 3.79 1.52 -5.09
CA GLU A 65 3.42 2.77 -5.71
C GLU A 65 1.90 2.79 -5.92
N HIS A 66 1.31 3.98 -5.83
CA HIS A 66 -0.11 4.13 -6.16
C HIS A 66 -0.32 3.86 -7.64
N LYS A 67 -1.36 3.09 -7.98
CA LYS A 67 -1.71 2.83 -9.38
C LYS A 67 -2.36 4.07 -10.02
N SER A 68 -3.03 4.88 -9.22
CA SER A 68 -3.74 6.07 -9.68
C SER A 68 -2.99 7.32 -9.24
N ARG A 69 -2.80 8.27 -10.18
CA ARG A 69 -2.23 9.57 -9.85
C ARG A 69 -3.10 10.31 -8.84
N GLN A 70 -4.42 10.20 -8.98
CA GLN A 70 -5.35 10.84 -8.06
C GLN A 70 -5.17 10.35 -6.63
N ASP A 71 -4.95 9.04 -6.43
CA ASP A 71 -4.66 8.50 -5.11
C ASP A 71 -3.34 9.04 -4.57
N SER A 72 -2.33 9.17 -5.44
CA SER A 72 -1.03 9.75 -5.05
C SER A 72 -1.14 11.23 -4.71
N GLU A 73 -2.09 11.95 -5.31
CA GLU A 73 -2.29 13.38 -5.06
C GLU A 73 -2.97 13.66 -3.72
N HIS A 74 -3.74 12.72 -3.18
CA HIS A 74 -4.55 12.94 -1.98
C HIS A 74 -4.19 12.02 -0.81
N CYS A 75 -3.11 11.27 -0.92
CA CYS A 75 -2.62 10.40 0.14
C CYS A 75 -1.33 10.98 0.73
N PRO A 76 -1.21 11.11 2.06
CA PRO A 76 0.02 11.60 2.67
C PRO A 76 1.27 10.82 2.27
N ALA A 77 1.13 9.55 1.91
CA ALA A 77 2.23 8.72 1.43
C ALA A 77 2.48 8.88 -0.07
N GLY A 78 1.66 9.65 -0.78
CA GLY A 78 1.73 9.81 -2.22
C GLY A 78 2.79 10.80 -2.65
N PHE A 79 3.48 10.49 -3.74
CA PHE A 79 4.51 11.35 -4.30
C PHE A 79 3.96 12.73 -4.66
N TYR A 80 2.81 12.79 -5.34
CA TYR A 80 2.22 14.06 -5.75
C TYR A 80 1.65 14.87 -4.60
N PHE A 81 1.14 14.22 -3.56
CA PHE A 81 0.66 14.90 -2.37
C PHE A 81 1.77 15.71 -1.72
N ARG A 82 2.95 15.14 -1.61
CA ARG A 82 4.08 15.77 -0.94
C ARG A 82 4.68 16.93 -1.72
N GLN A 83 4.43 16.98 -3.04
CA GLN A 83 4.88 18.08 -3.88
C GLN A 83 3.96 19.29 -3.87
N CYS A 84 2.77 19.15 -3.30
CA CYS A 84 1.78 20.23 -3.27
C CYS A 84 1.40 20.56 -1.83
N PRO A 85 2.17 21.43 -1.15
CA PRO A 85 1.84 21.84 0.22
C PRO A 85 0.44 22.43 0.30
N GLY A 86 -0.28 22.07 1.36
CA GLY A 86 -1.63 22.59 1.58
C GLY A 86 -2.75 21.76 0.94
N ARG A 87 -2.41 20.74 0.14
CA ARG A 87 -3.44 19.86 -0.41
C ARG A 87 -4.03 18.98 0.70
N ALA A 88 -5.36 18.85 0.70
CA ALA A 88 -6.03 18.03 1.70
C ALA A 88 -5.90 16.54 1.38
N ALA A 89 -5.60 15.74 2.40
CA ALA A 89 -5.61 14.28 2.28
C ALA A 89 -7.05 13.78 2.30
N ARG A 90 -7.36 12.75 1.53
CA ARG A 90 -8.67 12.12 1.52
C ARG A 90 -8.58 10.66 1.11
N LEU A 91 -9.58 9.89 1.47
CA LEU A 91 -9.68 8.49 1.09
C LEU A 91 -9.69 8.38 -0.43
N SER A 92 -9.16 7.26 -0.95
CA SER A 92 -9.22 6.98 -2.39
C SER A 92 -10.67 7.02 -2.89
N VAL A 93 -10.88 7.50 -4.12
CA VAL A 93 -12.22 7.49 -4.73
C VAL A 93 -12.69 6.06 -5.03
N GLN A 94 -11.77 5.13 -5.13
CA GLN A 94 -12.06 3.70 -5.32
C GLN A 94 -11.23 2.89 -4.34
N PRO A 95 -11.52 2.97 -3.03
CA PRO A 95 -10.73 2.22 -2.05
C PRO A 95 -10.88 0.72 -2.24
N VAL A 96 -9.80 0.01 -2.00
CA VAL A 96 -9.81 -1.45 -2.06
C VAL A 96 -10.49 -1.97 -0.79
N ALA A 97 -11.59 -2.68 -0.96
CA ALA A 97 -12.39 -3.20 0.14
C ALA A 97 -11.99 -4.62 0.55
#